data_f9c36c09f2b25d5765d2db1b60c8dcfd
#
_entry.id   f9c36c09f2b25d5765d2db1b60c8dcfd
#
_cell.length_a   1.000
_cell.length_b   1.000
_cell.length_c   1.000
_cell.angle_alpha   90.00
_cell.angle_beta   90.00
_cell.angle_gamma   90.00
#
_symmetry.space_group_name_H-M   'P 1'
#
loop_
_entity.id
_entity.type
_entity.pdbx_description
1 polymer ?
#
loop_
_entity_poly.entity_id
_entity_poly.type
_entity_poly.pdbx_seq_one_letter_code
_entity_poly.pdbx_strand_id
1 'polypeptide(L)'
;DVYKRQILRGAGADLHSRLVLLGGEERAARGAQGGVQRARQLARQYRGYLRGQPEAAVADPEHPRWLGALLALAYPDRVAQQRRPGGAEYRLANGRAALFSETDSLMKQPWLVIADLGSRQGQREERIYLAADFDPVLFDSVLAEQVRQVDQLDWDEREGVLRAERQRKVGELVLSREPLSGLDESARTQALVNLVRRKGLELLPWTPELRQWQARVALLRQLDLEATGASQWLDVSDGALLKGLEQWLQPYLGKVSRLSHFANLELAGIIHNLLPWPLPQRLDELAPHHLTVPSGSVSYTHLTLPTNREV
;
A
#
# COMPACT_ATOMS: atom_id res chain seq x y z
N ASP A 1 18.53 -18.54 -22.56
CA ASP A 1 19.85 -18.71 -23.11
C ASP A 1 20.77 -19.42 -22.11
N VAL A 2 20.67 -20.77 -22.07
CA VAL A 2 21.36 -21.65 -21.12
C VAL A 2 22.89 -21.54 -21.26
N TYR A 3 23.40 -21.24 -22.46
CA TYR A 3 24.82 -21.09 -22.74
C TYR A 3 25.48 -19.89 -22.07
N LYS A 4 24.77 -18.76 -21.89
CA LYS A 4 25.32 -17.60 -21.21
C LYS A 4 25.51 -17.82 -19.70
N ARG A 5 24.74 -18.73 -19.10
CA ARG A 5 24.79 -19.05 -17.67
C ARG A 5 25.92 -20.00 -17.28
N GLN A 6 26.42 -20.81 -18.23
CA GLN A 6 27.50 -21.77 -17.95
C GLN A 6 28.89 -21.14 -17.89
N ILE A 7 29.10 -19.99 -18.52
CA ILE A 7 30.43 -19.39 -18.71
C ILE A 7 30.99 -18.80 -17.40
N LEU A 8 30.16 -18.57 -16.39
CA LEU A 8 30.54 -17.85 -15.17
C LEU A 8 30.12 -18.55 -13.85
N ARG A 9 30.04 -19.88 -13.88
CA ARG A 9 29.67 -20.72 -12.71
C ARG A 9 30.63 -20.66 -11.51
N GLY A 10 31.47 -19.68 -11.37
CA GLY A 10 32.38 -19.53 -10.22
C GLY A 10 32.37 -18.13 -9.61
N ALA A 11 31.76 -17.16 -10.29
CA ALA A 11 31.89 -15.75 -9.92
C ALA A 11 30.69 -15.19 -9.10
N GLY A 12 29.77 -16.02 -8.64
CA GLY A 12 28.57 -15.55 -7.92
C GLY A 12 27.66 -14.65 -8.77
N ALA A 13 26.76 -13.94 -8.12
CA ALA A 13 25.86 -12.96 -8.75
C ALA A 13 26.46 -11.54 -8.81
N ASP A 14 27.62 -11.32 -8.24
CA ASP A 14 28.26 -10.01 -8.16
C ASP A 14 28.79 -9.54 -9.52
N LEU A 15 28.21 -8.44 -10.02
CA LEU A 15 28.61 -7.82 -11.29
C LEU A 15 30.01 -7.19 -11.21
N HIS A 16 30.41 -6.67 -10.04
CA HIS A 16 31.74 -6.09 -9.85
C HIS A 16 32.81 -7.15 -10.08
N SER A 17 32.70 -8.31 -9.48
CA SER A 17 33.62 -9.43 -9.68
C SER A 17 33.72 -9.82 -11.14
N ARG A 18 32.63 -9.75 -11.92
CA ARG A 18 32.64 -10.02 -13.36
C ARG A 18 33.33 -8.93 -14.18
N LEU A 19 33.26 -7.67 -13.74
CA LEU A 19 34.00 -6.57 -14.39
C LEU A 19 35.51 -6.69 -14.18
N VAL A 20 35.97 -7.10 -13.01
CA VAL A 20 37.37 -7.39 -12.74
C VAL A 20 37.91 -8.46 -13.71
N LEU A 21 37.15 -9.53 -13.96
CA LEU A 21 37.48 -10.55 -15.00
C LEU A 21 37.55 -9.95 -16.42
N LEU A 22 36.65 -9.00 -16.74
CA LEU A 22 36.63 -8.29 -18.00
C LEU A 22 37.81 -7.33 -18.12
N GLY A 23 38.28 -6.72 -17.03
CA GLY A 23 39.48 -5.87 -16.97
C GLY A 23 40.77 -6.61 -17.30
N GLY A 24 40.83 -7.91 -17.04
CA GLY A 24 41.99 -8.76 -17.31
C GLY A 24 42.89 -8.93 -16.11
N GLU A 25 42.50 -8.48 -14.94
CA GLU A 25 43.22 -8.64 -13.67
C GLU A 25 43.19 -10.10 -13.19
N GLU A 26 42.15 -10.84 -13.58
CA GLU A 26 42.02 -12.27 -13.33
C GLU A 26 41.90 -13.08 -14.62
N ARG A 27 42.43 -14.32 -14.62
CA ARG A 27 42.31 -15.23 -15.77
C ARG A 27 40.93 -15.88 -15.82
N ALA A 28 40.17 -15.58 -16.88
CA ALA A 28 38.91 -16.28 -17.15
C ALA A 28 39.12 -17.77 -17.34
N ALA A 29 38.20 -18.60 -16.86
CA ALA A 29 38.20 -20.05 -17.09
C ALA A 29 38.26 -20.37 -18.59
N ARG A 30 38.95 -21.47 -18.96
CA ARG A 30 39.25 -21.83 -20.38
C ARG A 30 38.01 -21.77 -21.31
N GLY A 31 36.81 -22.05 -20.83
CA GLY A 31 35.57 -21.96 -21.63
C GLY A 31 34.93 -20.57 -21.74
N ALA A 32 35.38 -19.59 -20.94
CA ALA A 32 34.79 -18.26 -20.87
C ALA A 32 35.46 -17.21 -21.79
N GLN A 33 36.64 -17.54 -22.34
CA GLN A 33 37.47 -16.58 -23.08
C GLN A 33 36.77 -15.94 -24.27
N GLY A 34 36.00 -16.70 -25.06
CA GLY A 34 35.25 -16.15 -26.21
C GLY A 34 34.13 -15.18 -25.80
N GLY A 35 33.48 -15.42 -24.66
CA GLY A 35 32.50 -14.52 -24.10
C GLY A 35 33.10 -13.20 -23.60
N VAL A 36 34.23 -13.28 -22.91
CA VAL A 36 35.00 -12.14 -22.41
C VAL A 36 35.47 -11.26 -23.57
N GLN A 37 36.03 -11.85 -24.63
CA GLN A 37 36.46 -11.08 -25.80
C GLN A 37 35.31 -10.35 -26.48
N ARG A 38 34.14 -11.00 -26.61
CA ARG A 38 32.93 -10.41 -27.21
C ARG A 38 32.43 -9.25 -26.36
N ALA A 39 32.39 -9.40 -25.02
CA ALA A 39 32.00 -8.35 -24.10
C ALA A 39 32.95 -7.14 -24.18
N ARG A 40 34.29 -7.38 -24.28
CA ARG A 40 35.28 -6.30 -24.46
C ARG A 40 35.11 -5.58 -25.81
N GLN A 41 34.77 -6.30 -26.86
CA GLN A 41 34.51 -5.71 -28.17
C GLN A 41 33.28 -4.78 -28.13
N LEU A 42 32.17 -5.26 -27.53
CA LEU A 42 30.94 -4.47 -27.33
C LEU A 42 31.21 -3.23 -26.46
N ALA A 43 31.95 -3.38 -25.36
CA ALA A 43 32.30 -2.26 -24.50
C ALA A 43 33.09 -1.16 -25.25
N ARG A 44 34.02 -1.55 -26.14
CA ARG A 44 34.74 -0.59 -27.01
C ARG A 44 33.79 0.12 -27.97
N GLN A 45 32.85 -0.61 -28.57
CA GLN A 45 31.83 -0.03 -29.45
C GLN A 45 30.98 0.98 -28.73
N TYR A 46 30.43 0.64 -27.54
CA TYR A 46 29.63 1.57 -26.76
C TYR A 46 30.41 2.78 -26.26
N ARG A 47 31.67 2.59 -25.86
CA ARG A 47 32.54 3.74 -25.54
C ARG A 47 32.70 4.69 -26.74
N GLY A 48 32.64 4.18 -27.97
CA GLY A 48 32.66 4.99 -29.19
C GLY A 48 31.48 5.95 -29.28
N TYR A 49 30.30 5.60 -28.77
CA TYR A 49 29.12 6.46 -28.78
C TYR A 49 29.20 7.60 -27.76
N LEU A 50 30.07 7.49 -26.75
CA LEU A 50 30.27 8.51 -25.73
C LEU A 50 31.34 9.55 -26.15
N ARG A 51 32.01 9.38 -27.28
CA ARG A 51 33.00 10.31 -27.78
C ARG A 51 32.35 11.67 -28.06
N GLY A 52 32.95 12.75 -27.49
CA GLY A 52 32.42 14.10 -27.64
C GLY A 52 31.37 14.49 -26.60
N GLN A 53 30.99 13.64 -25.72
CA GLN A 53 30.18 14.02 -24.55
C GLN A 53 31.10 14.68 -23.50
N PRO A 54 30.61 15.72 -22.78
CA PRO A 54 31.40 16.32 -21.72
C PRO A 54 31.69 15.27 -20.64
N GLU A 55 32.94 15.24 -20.20
CA GLU A 55 33.35 14.39 -19.10
C GLU A 55 32.72 14.93 -17.81
N ALA A 56 31.92 14.13 -17.14
CA ALA A 56 31.33 14.52 -15.88
C ALA A 56 32.44 14.66 -14.82
N ALA A 57 32.53 15.80 -14.18
CA ALA A 57 33.44 16.03 -13.05
C ALA A 57 32.93 15.21 -11.84
N VAL A 58 33.32 13.95 -11.78
CA VAL A 58 32.96 13.03 -10.68
C VAL A 58 34.20 12.88 -9.80
N ALA A 59 34.06 13.16 -8.52
CA ALA A 59 35.09 12.78 -7.55
C ALA A 59 35.20 11.27 -7.51
N ASP A 60 36.40 10.72 -7.72
CA ASP A 60 36.67 9.30 -7.74
C ASP A 60 35.80 8.50 -8.73
N PRO A 61 36.04 8.64 -10.06
CA PRO A 61 35.25 7.98 -11.10
C PRO A 61 35.41 6.44 -11.11
N GLU A 62 36.42 5.89 -10.46
CA GLU A 62 36.66 4.45 -10.37
C GLU A 62 35.98 3.80 -9.15
N HIS A 63 35.36 4.60 -8.29
CA HIS A 63 34.72 4.07 -7.11
C HIS A 63 33.61 3.06 -7.47
N PRO A 64 33.59 1.86 -6.86
CA PRO A 64 32.63 0.78 -7.18
C PRO A 64 31.15 1.19 -7.11
N ARG A 65 30.79 2.18 -6.27
CA ARG A 65 29.42 2.70 -6.14
C ARG A 65 28.80 3.17 -7.47
N TRP A 66 29.61 3.58 -8.46
CA TRP A 66 29.10 4.04 -9.75
C TRP A 66 28.46 2.94 -10.56
N LEU A 67 28.88 1.69 -10.35
CA LEU A 67 28.26 0.54 -11.00
C LEU A 67 26.79 0.41 -10.56
N GLY A 68 26.51 0.48 -9.26
CA GLY A 68 25.16 0.49 -8.73
C GLY A 68 24.35 1.70 -9.20
N ALA A 69 24.96 2.90 -9.22
CA ALA A 69 24.33 4.12 -9.73
C ALA A 69 23.92 4.01 -11.20
N LEU A 70 24.81 3.53 -12.07
CA LEU A 70 24.54 3.33 -13.50
C LEU A 70 23.42 2.31 -13.72
N LEU A 71 23.44 1.22 -12.95
CA LEU A 71 22.36 0.24 -13.00
C LEU A 71 21.02 0.81 -12.50
N ALA A 72 21.01 1.63 -11.44
CA ALA A 72 19.81 2.26 -10.91
C ALA A 72 19.21 3.28 -11.90
N LEU A 73 20.06 3.97 -12.69
CA LEU A 73 19.60 4.80 -13.79
C LEU A 73 18.99 3.98 -14.93
N ALA A 74 19.61 2.85 -15.27
CA ALA A 74 19.14 1.98 -16.36
C ALA A 74 17.90 1.16 -15.98
N TYR A 75 17.79 0.76 -14.72
CA TYR A 75 16.75 -0.14 -14.19
C TYR A 75 16.22 0.37 -12.84
N PRO A 76 15.55 1.53 -12.79
CA PRO A 76 15.09 2.12 -11.53
C PRO A 76 14.07 1.22 -10.79
N ASP A 77 13.30 0.43 -11.52
CA ASP A 77 12.35 -0.55 -10.99
C ASP A 77 13.00 -1.77 -10.32
N ARG A 78 14.31 -1.98 -10.53
CA ARG A 78 15.10 -3.10 -10.02
C ARG A 78 16.06 -2.74 -8.90
N VAL A 79 16.01 -1.51 -8.39
CA VAL A 79 16.61 -1.20 -7.10
C VAL A 79 15.91 -2.06 -6.05
N ALA A 80 16.68 -2.66 -5.15
CA ALA A 80 16.18 -3.67 -4.24
C ALA A 80 16.73 -3.46 -2.82
N GLN A 81 15.86 -3.57 -1.83
CA GLN A 81 16.19 -3.50 -0.41
C GLN A 81 16.00 -4.86 0.23
N GLN A 82 16.98 -5.26 1.04
CA GLN A 82 16.93 -6.51 1.80
C GLN A 82 15.78 -6.50 2.81
N ARG A 83 14.98 -7.57 2.85
CA ARG A 83 13.82 -7.67 3.75
C ARG A 83 14.20 -7.91 5.20
N ARG A 84 15.29 -8.67 5.43
CA ARG A 84 15.86 -8.97 6.75
C ARG A 84 17.38 -8.92 6.66
N PRO A 85 18.07 -8.30 7.60
CA PRO A 85 19.53 -8.25 7.60
C PRO A 85 20.16 -9.63 7.42
N GLY A 86 21.05 -9.78 6.44
CA GLY A 86 21.72 -11.05 6.13
C GLY A 86 20.83 -12.09 5.42
N GLY A 87 19.58 -11.76 5.10
CA GLY A 87 18.65 -12.66 4.42
C GLY A 87 18.87 -12.71 2.90
N ALA A 88 18.36 -13.77 2.26
CA ALA A 88 18.45 -13.96 0.81
C ALA A 88 17.38 -13.18 0.02
N GLU A 89 16.36 -12.65 0.70
CA GLU A 89 15.17 -12.07 0.09
C GLU A 89 15.24 -10.53 0.04
N TYR A 90 14.93 -9.98 -1.12
CA TYR A 90 14.93 -8.55 -1.42
C TYR A 90 13.58 -8.10 -1.96
N ARG A 91 13.14 -6.90 -1.58
CA ARG A 91 12.00 -6.21 -2.17
C ARG A 91 12.50 -5.22 -3.20
N LEU A 92 11.93 -5.25 -4.41
CA LEU A 92 12.26 -4.34 -5.49
C LEU A 92 11.43 -3.06 -5.43
N ALA A 93 11.93 -2.02 -6.11
CA ALA A 93 11.22 -0.75 -6.25
C ALA A 93 9.85 -0.90 -6.97
N ASN A 94 9.68 -1.91 -7.81
CA ASN A 94 8.38 -2.24 -8.43
C ASN A 94 7.42 -3.02 -7.50
N GLY A 95 7.80 -3.27 -6.23
CA GLY A 95 7.01 -3.98 -5.24
C GLY A 95 7.14 -5.50 -5.26
N ARG A 96 7.81 -6.09 -6.26
CA ARG A 96 8.02 -7.54 -6.37
C ARG A 96 9.11 -8.01 -5.40
N ALA A 97 9.18 -9.32 -5.18
CA ALA A 97 10.22 -9.95 -4.38
C ALA A 97 11.21 -10.70 -5.29
N ALA A 98 12.50 -10.63 -4.93
CA ALA A 98 13.56 -11.41 -5.57
C ALA A 98 14.44 -12.05 -4.50
N LEU A 99 15.03 -13.20 -4.82
CA LEU A 99 15.84 -13.94 -3.86
C LEU A 99 17.09 -14.56 -4.52
N PHE A 100 18.13 -14.71 -3.71
CA PHE A 100 19.27 -15.57 -4.06
C PHE A 100 18.88 -17.04 -3.79
N SER A 101 19.12 -17.91 -4.77
CA SER A 101 18.86 -19.35 -4.62
C SER A 101 19.99 -20.10 -3.91
N GLU A 102 21.15 -19.49 -3.81
CA GLU A 102 22.36 -20.01 -3.16
C GLU A 102 23.01 -18.90 -2.36
N THR A 103 23.88 -19.26 -1.42
CA THR A 103 24.63 -18.27 -0.63
C THR A 103 25.52 -17.44 -1.54
N ASP A 104 25.41 -16.12 -1.45
CA ASP A 104 26.17 -15.15 -2.23
C ASP A 104 26.74 -14.05 -1.33
N SER A 105 27.89 -13.49 -1.71
CA SER A 105 28.54 -12.41 -0.97
C SER A 105 27.67 -11.15 -0.88
N LEU A 106 26.86 -10.91 -1.90
CA LEU A 106 25.93 -9.79 -1.97
C LEU A 106 24.81 -9.86 -0.93
N MET A 107 24.55 -11.02 -0.30
CA MET A 107 23.58 -11.14 0.80
C MET A 107 23.98 -10.35 2.05
N LYS A 108 25.22 -9.85 2.14
CA LYS A 108 25.67 -8.93 3.18
C LYS A 108 25.27 -7.48 2.91
N GLN A 109 24.85 -7.16 1.70
CA GLN A 109 24.52 -5.81 1.28
C GLN A 109 23.02 -5.54 1.51
N PRO A 110 22.67 -4.47 2.24
CA PRO A 110 21.28 -4.14 2.51
C PRO A 110 20.55 -3.61 1.26
N TRP A 111 21.30 -3.08 0.29
CA TRP A 111 20.77 -2.54 -0.96
C TRP A 111 21.52 -3.09 -2.16
N LEU A 112 20.78 -3.42 -3.21
CA LEU A 112 21.29 -3.91 -4.47
C LEU A 112 20.58 -3.23 -5.64
N VAL A 113 21.23 -3.26 -6.81
CA VAL A 113 20.51 -3.10 -8.09
C VAL A 113 20.68 -4.37 -8.91
N ILE A 114 19.57 -4.91 -9.38
CA ILE A 114 19.54 -6.22 -10.02
C ILE A 114 19.58 -6.05 -11.53
N ALA A 115 20.65 -6.54 -12.15
CA ALA A 115 20.84 -6.47 -13.60
C ALA A 115 20.14 -7.64 -14.34
N ASP A 116 20.14 -8.84 -13.75
CA ASP A 116 19.50 -10.01 -14.35
C ASP A 116 18.62 -10.75 -13.33
N LEU A 117 17.33 -10.83 -13.67
CA LEU A 117 16.28 -11.54 -12.93
C LEU A 117 15.73 -12.67 -13.80
N GLY A 118 15.38 -13.78 -13.19
CA GLY A 118 14.69 -14.85 -13.89
C GLY A 118 13.60 -15.47 -13.03
N SER A 119 12.45 -15.70 -13.64
CA SER A 119 11.37 -16.47 -13.05
C SER A 119 11.28 -17.85 -13.71
N ARG A 120 10.97 -18.90 -12.94
CA ARG A 120 10.44 -20.14 -13.50
C ARG A 120 8.94 -20.01 -13.63
N GLN A 121 8.40 -20.53 -14.72
CA GLN A 121 6.96 -20.54 -14.99
C GLN A 121 6.20 -21.12 -13.78
N GLY A 122 5.28 -20.34 -13.19
CA GLY A 122 4.51 -20.73 -11.99
C GLY A 122 5.08 -20.30 -10.64
N GLN A 123 6.25 -19.65 -10.56
CA GLN A 123 6.78 -19.10 -9.32
C GLN A 123 6.50 -17.60 -9.20
N ARG A 124 6.02 -17.17 -8.02
CA ARG A 124 5.78 -15.73 -7.70
C ARG A 124 7.07 -14.97 -7.40
N GLU A 125 8.17 -15.68 -7.10
CA GLU A 125 9.44 -15.12 -6.70
C GLU A 125 10.42 -15.18 -7.86
N GLU A 126 11.16 -14.10 -8.03
CA GLU A 126 12.20 -13.99 -9.07
C GLU A 126 13.56 -14.33 -8.47
N ARG A 127 14.40 -15.03 -9.24
CA ARG A 127 15.77 -15.35 -8.83
C ARG A 127 16.73 -14.27 -9.28
N ILE A 128 17.64 -13.88 -8.40
CA ILE A 128 18.73 -12.96 -8.69
C ILE A 128 19.87 -13.75 -9.33
N TYR A 129 20.22 -13.40 -10.56
CA TYR A 129 21.35 -13.99 -11.27
C TYR A 129 22.53 -13.04 -11.42
N LEU A 130 22.27 -11.73 -11.41
CA LEU A 130 23.30 -10.73 -11.53
C LEU A 130 22.81 -9.43 -10.84
N ALA A 131 23.64 -8.91 -9.95
CA ALA A 131 23.37 -7.67 -9.23
C ALA A 131 24.68 -6.95 -8.91
N ALA A 132 24.56 -5.70 -8.50
CA ALA A 132 25.64 -4.93 -7.89
C ALA A 132 25.17 -4.39 -6.54
N ASP A 133 26.12 -4.15 -5.63
CA ASP A 133 25.88 -3.39 -4.42
C ASP A 133 25.44 -1.97 -4.76
N PHE A 134 24.65 -1.39 -3.86
CA PHE A 134 24.07 -0.07 -4.07
C PHE A 134 24.12 0.76 -2.79
N ASP A 135 24.63 1.98 -2.90
CA ASP A 135 24.65 2.95 -1.82
C ASP A 135 23.43 3.85 -1.89
N PRO A 136 22.46 3.74 -0.94
CA PRO A 136 21.24 4.54 -0.95
C PRO A 136 21.47 6.04 -0.76
N VAL A 137 22.65 6.49 -0.32
CA VAL A 137 23.04 7.92 -0.24
C VAL A 137 23.00 8.57 -1.63
N LEU A 138 23.12 7.79 -2.70
CA LEU A 138 22.98 8.29 -4.07
C LEU A 138 21.58 8.86 -4.37
N PHE A 139 20.56 8.49 -3.61
CA PHE A 139 19.22 9.10 -3.66
C PHE A 139 19.17 10.53 -3.07
N ASP A 140 20.21 10.96 -2.38
CA ASP A 140 20.34 12.35 -1.91
C ASP A 140 21.13 13.23 -2.89
N SER A 141 21.60 12.66 -4.00
CA SER A 141 22.45 13.33 -4.98
C SER A 141 22.05 12.98 -6.43
N VAL A 142 22.79 12.12 -7.10
CA VAL A 142 22.65 11.82 -8.54
C VAL A 142 21.34 11.13 -8.92
N LEU A 143 20.64 10.50 -7.97
CA LEU A 143 19.36 9.82 -8.16
C LEU A 143 18.20 10.53 -7.44
N ALA A 144 18.38 11.78 -7.02
CA ALA A 144 17.36 12.52 -6.26
C ALA A 144 16.01 12.65 -7.01
N GLU A 145 16.04 12.73 -8.34
CA GLU A 145 14.84 12.81 -9.17
C GLU A 145 13.96 11.55 -9.12
N GLN A 146 14.52 10.40 -8.71
CA GLN A 146 13.75 9.15 -8.53
C GLN A 146 13.00 9.12 -7.21
N VAL A 147 13.34 10.01 -6.26
CA VAL A 147 12.74 10.04 -4.92
C VAL A 147 11.44 10.84 -4.96
N ARG A 148 10.38 10.24 -4.43
CA ARG A 148 9.09 10.90 -4.22
C ARG A 148 8.85 11.08 -2.74
N GLN A 149 8.31 12.24 -2.35
CA GLN A 149 7.76 12.44 -1.03
C GLN A 149 6.26 12.14 -1.08
N VAL A 150 5.80 11.30 -0.18
CA VAL A 150 4.39 10.90 -0.08
C VAL A 150 3.96 11.06 1.37
N ASP A 151 2.95 11.88 1.60
CA ASP A 151 2.32 11.97 2.92
C ASP A 151 1.33 10.80 3.04
N GLN A 152 1.59 9.91 3.97
CA GLN A 152 0.79 8.71 4.21
C GLN A 152 0.10 8.83 5.55
N LEU A 153 -1.23 8.69 5.52
CA LEU A 153 -2.04 8.51 6.70
C LEU A 153 -2.46 7.05 6.76
N ASP A 154 -2.05 6.37 7.82
CA ASP A 154 -2.44 4.98 8.04
C ASP A 154 -2.90 4.78 9.48
N TRP A 155 -3.76 3.77 9.67
CA TRP A 155 -4.25 3.38 10.97
C TRP A 155 -3.33 2.33 11.58
N ASP A 156 -2.72 2.66 12.72
CA ASP A 156 -1.96 1.68 13.49
C ASP A 156 -2.92 0.78 14.27
N GLU A 157 -3.08 -0.44 13.81
CA GLU A 157 -3.99 -1.43 14.40
C GLU A 157 -3.57 -1.85 15.82
N ARG A 158 -2.27 -1.77 16.15
CA ARG A 158 -1.76 -2.18 17.46
C ARG A 158 -2.00 -1.12 18.52
N GLU A 159 -1.77 0.12 18.17
CA GLU A 159 -1.91 1.25 19.08
C GLU A 159 -3.29 1.92 19.02
N GLY A 160 -4.10 1.59 18.01
CA GLY A 160 -5.41 2.17 17.81
C GLY A 160 -5.37 3.69 17.58
N VAL A 161 -4.34 4.16 16.86
CA VAL A 161 -4.13 5.58 16.56
C VAL A 161 -3.93 5.82 15.06
N LEU A 162 -4.30 7.01 14.60
CA LEU A 162 -3.97 7.45 13.25
C LEU A 162 -2.52 7.93 13.23
N ARG A 163 -1.69 7.29 12.43
CA ARG A 163 -0.31 7.72 12.17
C ARG A 163 -0.24 8.47 10.85
N ALA A 164 0.38 9.61 10.92
CA ALA A 164 0.70 10.39 9.74
C ALA A 164 2.21 10.46 9.59
N GLU A 165 2.69 10.06 8.46
CA GLU A 165 4.10 10.01 8.13
C GLU A 165 4.35 10.63 6.76
N ARG A 166 5.41 11.43 6.66
CA ARG A 166 6.01 11.79 5.39
C ARG A 166 7.04 10.72 5.05
N GLN A 167 6.81 10.02 3.95
CA GLN A 167 7.71 8.98 3.47
C GLN A 167 8.47 9.48 2.26
N ARG A 168 9.79 9.30 2.26
CA ARG A 168 10.61 9.38 1.06
C ARG A 168 10.65 7.99 0.44
N LYS A 169 10.24 7.88 -0.81
CA LYS A 169 10.09 6.58 -1.51
C LYS A 169 10.77 6.60 -2.86
N VAL A 170 11.28 5.42 -3.24
CA VAL A 170 11.65 5.08 -4.61
C VAL A 170 10.80 3.89 -5.04
N GLY A 171 9.83 4.13 -5.92
CA GLY A 171 8.79 3.15 -6.19
C GLY A 171 8.08 2.73 -4.89
N GLU A 172 8.13 1.42 -4.58
CA GLU A 172 7.55 0.85 -3.37
C GLU A 172 8.52 0.76 -2.18
N LEU A 173 9.78 1.16 -2.35
CA LEU A 173 10.79 1.16 -1.29
C LEU A 173 10.72 2.44 -0.49
N VAL A 174 10.71 2.32 0.83
CA VAL A 174 10.71 3.45 1.77
C VAL A 174 12.14 3.72 2.23
N LEU A 175 12.66 4.90 1.88
CA LEU A 175 14.00 5.34 2.28
C LEU A 175 14.02 5.89 3.70
N SER A 176 13.05 6.76 4.01
CA SER A 176 12.88 7.34 5.35
C SER A 176 11.42 7.61 5.66
N ARG A 177 11.11 7.69 6.96
CA ARG A 177 9.81 8.06 7.49
C ARG A 177 9.99 9.15 8.52
N GLU A 178 9.24 10.20 8.39
CA GLU A 178 9.20 11.31 9.33
C GLU A 178 7.77 11.51 9.84
N PRO A 179 7.54 11.69 11.13
CA PRO A 179 6.23 12.03 11.64
C PRO A 179 5.73 13.32 10.99
N LEU A 180 4.54 13.29 10.44
CA LEU A 180 3.93 14.50 9.86
C LEU A 180 3.20 15.27 10.96
N SER A 181 3.73 16.45 11.30
CA SER A 181 3.10 17.39 12.22
C SER A 181 2.16 18.31 11.44
N GLY A 182 0.96 18.59 11.99
CA GLY A 182 0.04 19.57 11.37
C GLY A 182 -0.74 19.00 10.18
N LEU A 183 -1.34 17.81 10.35
CA LEU A 183 -2.27 17.26 9.38
C LEU A 183 -3.41 18.23 9.09
N ASP A 184 -3.72 18.40 7.81
CA ASP A 184 -4.97 18.98 7.38
C ASP A 184 -6.16 18.19 7.95
N GLU A 185 -7.11 18.90 8.55
CA GLU A 185 -8.29 18.29 9.18
C GLU A 185 -9.11 17.46 8.19
N SER A 186 -9.20 17.91 6.95
CA SER A 186 -9.89 17.20 5.87
C SER A 186 -9.22 15.85 5.57
N ALA A 187 -7.89 15.84 5.42
CA ALA A 187 -7.14 14.60 5.17
C ALA A 187 -7.28 13.61 6.34
N ARG A 188 -7.24 14.12 7.58
CA ARG A 188 -7.44 13.31 8.79
C ARG A 188 -8.82 12.68 8.86
N THR A 189 -9.87 13.48 8.68
CA THR A 189 -11.26 13.00 8.72
C THR A 189 -11.53 12.01 7.58
N GLN A 190 -10.97 12.24 6.39
CA GLN A 190 -11.06 11.29 5.27
C GLN A 190 -10.40 9.94 5.58
N ALA A 191 -9.24 9.94 6.25
CA ALA A 191 -8.59 8.70 6.68
C ALA A 191 -9.46 7.92 7.70
N LEU A 192 -10.13 8.62 8.61
CA LEU A 192 -11.07 8.02 9.57
C LEU A 192 -12.33 7.47 8.88
N VAL A 193 -12.86 8.16 7.89
CA VAL A 193 -13.94 7.65 7.03
C VAL A 193 -13.52 6.35 6.34
N ASN A 194 -12.32 6.32 5.76
CA ASN A 194 -11.79 5.11 5.13
C ASN A 194 -11.56 3.97 6.13
N LEU A 195 -11.22 4.29 7.39
CA LEU A 195 -11.13 3.30 8.47
C LEU A 195 -12.50 2.68 8.75
N VAL A 196 -13.55 3.51 8.94
CA VAL A 196 -14.92 3.03 9.16
C VAL A 196 -15.42 2.21 7.97
N ARG A 197 -15.12 2.62 6.74
CA ARG A 197 -15.46 1.87 5.53
C ARG A 197 -14.83 0.48 5.49
N ARG A 198 -13.58 0.35 5.96
CA ARG A 198 -12.86 -0.94 6.03
C ARG A 198 -13.33 -1.83 7.17
N LYS A 199 -13.55 -1.24 8.35
CA LYS A 199 -13.87 -1.98 9.58
C LYS A 199 -15.37 -2.26 9.72
N GLY A 200 -16.22 -1.52 9.02
CA GLY A 200 -17.67 -1.60 9.15
C GLY A 200 -18.23 -0.61 10.17
N LEU A 201 -19.56 -0.51 10.15
CA LEU A 201 -20.30 0.36 11.09
C LEU A 201 -20.20 -0.07 12.55
N GLU A 202 -19.75 -1.30 12.82
CA GLU A 202 -19.56 -1.85 14.18
C GLU A 202 -18.48 -1.09 14.98
N LEU A 203 -17.64 -0.33 14.29
CA LEU A 203 -16.70 0.57 14.93
C LEU A 203 -17.39 1.72 15.67
N LEU A 204 -18.64 2.06 15.31
CA LEU A 204 -19.42 3.14 15.87
C LEU A 204 -20.26 2.66 17.05
N PRO A 205 -20.62 3.53 18.00
CA PRO A 205 -21.36 3.16 19.21
C PRO A 205 -22.86 2.93 18.94
N TRP A 206 -23.17 1.88 18.19
CA TRP A 206 -24.55 1.46 17.96
C TRP A 206 -25.18 0.94 19.24
N THR A 207 -26.39 1.42 19.55
CA THR A 207 -27.23 0.91 20.63
C THR A 207 -28.42 0.11 20.08
N PRO A 208 -29.04 -0.77 20.89
CA PRO A 208 -30.26 -1.47 20.49
C PRO A 208 -31.36 -0.51 20.03
N GLU A 209 -31.53 0.62 20.70
CA GLU A 209 -32.54 1.65 20.39
C GLU A 209 -32.28 2.27 19.01
N LEU A 210 -31.01 2.53 18.69
CA LEU A 210 -30.63 3.07 17.39
C LEU A 210 -30.82 2.05 16.27
N ARG A 211 -30.54 0.77 16.52
CA ARG A 211 -30.84 -0.31 15.57
C ARG A 211 -32.37 -0.49 15.38
N GLN A 212 -33.15 -0.35 16.44
CA GLN A 212 -34.62 -0.36 16.33
C GLN A 212 -35.12 0.83 15.49
N TRP A 213 -34.56 2.03 15.71
CA TRP A 213 -34.87 3.21 14.88
C TRP A 213 -34.57 2.94 13.39
N GLN A 214 -33.40 2.39 13.10
CA GLN A 214 -32.99 2.02 11.73
C GLN A 214 -33.98 1.04 11.09
N ALA A 215 -34.40 0.00 11.83
CA ALA A 215 -35.36 -0.99 11.36
C ALA A 215 -36.75 -0.39 11.08
N ARG A 216 -37.21 0.58 11.92
CA ARG A 216 -38.48 1.30 11.73
C ARG A 216 -38.48 2.15 10.46
N VAL A 217 -37.39 2.88 10.21
CA VAL A 217 -37.22 3.67 8.98
C VAL A 217 -37.18 2.75 7.76
N ALA A 218 -36.44 1.65 7.82
CA ALA A 218 -36.35 0.68 6.74
C ALA A 218 -37.69 0.04 6.41
N LEU A 219 -38.52 -0.28 7.43
CA LEU A 219 -39.86 -0.82 7.27
C LEU A 219 -40.76 0.17 6.51
N LEU A 220 -40.82 1.43 6.95
CA LEU A 220 -41.65 2.43 6.27
C LEU A 220 -41.21 2.70 4.85
N ARG A 221 -39.89 2.70 4.62
CA ARG A 221 -39.33 2.77 3.27
C ARG A 221 -39.81 1.62 2.37
N GLN A 222 -39.75 0.40 2.89
CA GLN A 222 -40.18 -0.78 2.15
C GLN A 222 -41.68 -0.70 1.81
N LEU A 223 -42.54 -0.35 2.78
CA LEU A 223 -43.97 -0.20 2.55
C LEU A 223 -44.32 0.87 1.51
N ASP A 224 -43.63 2.02 1.54
CA ASP A 224 -43.79 3.06 0.52
C ASP A 224 -43.41 2.56 -0.88
N LEU A 225 -42.26 1.85 -0.98
CA LEU A 225 -41.79 1.29 -2.26
C LEU A 225 -42.74 0.27 -2.85
N GLU A 226 -43.32 -0.61 -1.99
CA GLU A 226 -44.30 -1.61 -2.39
C GLU A 226 -45.61 -0.96 -2.84
N ALA A 227 -46.04 0.11 -2.18
CA ALA A 227 -47.30 0.79 -2.47
C ALA A 227 -47.25 1.69 -3.70
N THR A 228 -46.15 2.43 -3.90
CA THR A 228 -46.10 3.53 -4.86
C THR A 228 -44.90 3.46 -5.82
N GLY A 229 -43.96 2.54 -5.59
CA GLY A 229 -42.69 2.45 -6.33
C GLY A 229 -41.67 3.53 -5.96
N ALA A 230 -42.02 4.45 -5.03
CA ALA A 230 -41.14 5.50 -4.54
C ALA A 230 -41.28 5.65 -3.01
N SER A 231 -40.25 6.15 -2.34
CA SER A 231 -40.30 6.38 -0.90
C SER A 231 -39.70 7.74 -0.54
N GLN A 232 -40.33 8.41 0.42
CA GLN A 232 -39.83 9.63 1.05
C GLN A 232 -38.78 9.31 2.14
N TRP A 233 -38.75 8.06 2.63
CA TRP A 233 -37.81 7.62 3.67
C TRP A 233 -36.45 7.36 3.07
N LEU A 234 -35.42 7.86 3.74
CA LEU A 234 -34.05 7.65 3.33
C LEU A 234 -33.66 6.16 3.46
N ASP A 235 -32.79 5.70 2.59
CA ASP A 235 -32.17 4.39 2.75
C ASP A 235 -31.11 4.46 3.86
N VAL A 236 -31.44 3.91 5.01
CA VAL A 236 -30.57 3.83 6.19
C VAL A 236 -29.99 2.43 6.39
N SER A 237 -30.02 1.58 5.37
CA SER A 237 -29.34 0.28 5.43
C SER A 237 -27.86 0.45 5.69
N ASP A 238 -27.22 -0.56 6.31
CA ASP A 238 -25.77 -0.52 6.59
C ASP A 238 -24.97 -0.25 5.31
N GLY A 239 -25.38 -0.83 4.18
CA GLY A 239 -24.74 -0.58 2.89
C GLY A 239 -24.87 0.86 2.38
N ALA A 240 -26.03 1.49 2.58
CA ALA A 240 -26.26 2.88 2.20
C ALA A 240 -25.50 3.85 3.12
N LEU A 241 -25.50 3.58 4.42
CA LEU A 241 -24.74 4.36 5.40
C LEU A 241 -23.23 4.29 5.13
N LEU A 242 -22.67 3.10 4.82
CA LEU A 242 -21.25 2.94 4.47
C LEU A 242 -20.87 3.66 3.17
N LYS A 243 -21.79 3.77 2.22
CA LYS A 243 -21.56 4.52 0.98
C LYS A 243 -21.56 6.02 1.21
N GLY A 244 -22.37 6.50 2.13
CA GLY A 244 -22.58 7.94 2.38
C GLY A 244 -21.77 8.52 3.55
N LEU A 245 -20.73 7.84 4.06
CA LEU A 245 -19.97 8.26 5.25
C LEU A 245 -19.45 9.70 5.18
N GLU A 246 -19.08 10.19 4.00
CA GLU A 246 -18.59 11.54 3.80
C GLU A 246 -19.64 12.59 4.13
N GLN A 247 -20.92 12.28 3.88
CA GLN A 247 -22.01 13.24 4.05
C GLN A 247 -22.51 13.29 5.50
N TRP A 248 -22.59 12.14 6.16
CA TRP A 248 -23.25 12.09 7.47
C TRP A 248 -22.30 11.92 8.66
N LEU A 249 -21.13 11.26 8.48
CA LEU A 249 -20.20 10.96 9.58
C LEU A 249 -19.00 11.90 9.59
N GLN A 250 -18.39 12.16 8.43
CA GLN A 250 -17.15 12.94 8.32
C GLN A 250 -17.19 14.29 9.06
N PRO A 251 -18.28 15.08 9.03
CA PRO A 251 -18.33 16.37 9.74
C PRO A 251 -18.12 16.26 11.26
N TYR A 252 -18.38 15.10 11.83
CA TYR A 252 -18.30 14.86 13.27
C TYR A 252 -16.97 14.20 13.71
N LEU A 253 -16.08 13.87 12.76
CA LEU A 253 -14.82 13.19 13.04
C LEU A 253 -13.66 14.14 13.39
N GLY A 254 -13.84 15.46 13.36
CA GLY A 254 -12.78 16.43 13.59
C GLY A 254 -12.02 16.26 14.90
N LYS A 255 -12.67 15.75 15.94
CA LYS A 255 -12.07 15.50 17.27
C LYS A 255 -11.60 14.07 17.50
N VAL A 256 -11.82 13.17 16.52
CA VAL A 256 -11.43 11.77 16.61
C VAL A 256 -9.96 11.62 16.22
N SER A 257 -9.14 11.05 17.10
CA SER A 257 -7.71 10.75 16.83
C SER A 257 -7.30 9.35 17.28
N ARG A 258 -8.14 8.66 18.05
CA ARG A 258 -7.93 7.32 18.57
C ARG A 258 -9.20 6.48 18.45
N LEU A 259 -9.04 5.15 18.49
CA LEU A 259 -10.15 4.21 18.43
C LEU A 259 -11.19 4.44 19.53
N SER A 260 -10.74 4.71 20.76
CA SER A 260 -11.61 5.00 21.90
C SER A 260 -12.49 6.23 21.72
N HIS A 261 -12.11 7.16 20.84
CA HIS A 261 -12.91 8.37 20.59
C HIS A 261 -14.16 8.07 19.77
N PHE A 262 -14.21 6.98 19.01
CA PHE A 262 -15.44 6.59 18.31
C PHE A 262 -16.55 6.24 19.29
N ALA A 263 -16.24 5.64 20.43
CA ALA A 263 -17.22 5.33 21.47
C ALA A 263 -17.89 6.58 22.09
N ASN A 264 -17.25 7.74 21.96
CA ASN A 264 -17.75 9.00 22.50
C ASN A 264 -18.57 9.82 21.47
N LEU A 265 -18.77 9.28 20.27
CA LEU A 265 -19.61 9.95 19.27
C LEU A 265 -21.09 9.88 19.67
N GLU A 266 -21.79 11.01 19.60
CA GLU A 266 -23.24 11.10 19.77
C GLU A 266 -23.97 10.53 18.53
N LEU A 267 -23.74 9.22 18.26
CA LEU A 267 -24.19 8.57 17.03
C LEU A 267 -25.70 8.69 16.83
N ALA A 268 -26.48 8.60 17.90
CA ALA A 268 -27.94 8.73 17.82
C ALA A 268 -28.35 10.08 17.25
N GLY A 269 -27.79 11.19 17.77
CA GLY A 269 -28.06 12.52 17.23
C GLY A 269 -27.64 12.66 15.77
N ILE A 270 -26.48 12.12 15.42
CA ILE A 270 -25.95 12.18 14.04
C ILE A 270 -26.90 11.43 13.07
N ILE A 271 -27.31 10.22 13.41
CA ILE A 271 -28.18 9.38 12.58
C ILE A 271 -29.59 9.93 12.49
N HIS A 272 -30.17 10.41 13.61
CA HIS A 272 -31.53 11.01 13.62
C HIS A 272 -31.60 12.26 12.74
N ASN A 273 -30.52 13.04 12.65
CA ASN A 273 -30.44 14.23 11.79
C ASN A 273 -30.46 13.91 10.29
N LEU A 274 -30.35 12.64 9.91
CA LEU A 274 -30.46 12.23 8.50
C LEU A 274 -31.89 12.36 7.98
N LEU A 275 -32.89 12.25 8.85
CA LEU A 275 -34.29 12.40 8.44
C LEU A 275 -34.70 13.87 8.41
N PRO A 276 -35.10 14.40 7.23
CA PRO A 276 -35.61 15.78 7.16
C PRO A 276 -36.97 15.90 7.84
N TRP A 277 -37.25 17.10 8.35
CA TRP A 277 -38.57 17.42 8.90
C TRP A 277 -39.64 17.32 7.79
N PRO A 278 -40.86 16.73 8.04
CA PRO A 278 -41.41 16.26 9.33
C PRO A 278 -41.25 14.73 9.57
N LEU A 279 -40.35 14.02 8.87
CA LEU A 279 -40.25 12.56 8.93
C LEU A 279 -39.96 11.98 10.33
N PRO A 280 -39.18 12.62 11.22
CA PRO A 280 -38.97 12.09 12.57
C PRO A 280 -40.30 11.97 13.36
N GLN A 281 -41.17 12.97 13.26
CA GLN A 281 -42.50 12.95 13.92
C GLN A 281 -43.40 11.86 13.30
N ARG A 282 -43.45 11.79 11.98
CA ARG A 282 -44.19 10.75 11.26
C ARG A 282 -43.69 9.33 11.55
N LEU A 283 -42.41 9.16 11.83
CA LEU A 283 -41.85 7.86 12.21
C LEU A 283 -42.49 7.35 13.50
N ASP A 284 -42.65 8.22 14.51
CA ASP A 284 -43.23 7.83 15.79
C ASP A 284 -44.76 7.58 15.70
N GLU A 285 -45.42 8.27 14.78
CA GLU A 285 -46.84 8.03 14.50
C GLU A 285 -47.10 6.72 13.74
N LEU A 286 -46.32 6.45 12.69
CA LEU A 286 -46.56 5.33 11.77
C LEU A 286 -45.90 4.01 12.23
N ALA A 287 -44.80 4.09 12.94
CA ALA A 287 -44.09 2.95 13.47
C ALA A 287 -43.67 3.19 14.94
N PRO A 288 -44.60 3.24 15.91
CA PRO A 288 -44.30 3.55 17.29
C PRO A 288 -43.34 2.52 17.93
N HIS A 289 -42.57 2.96 18.93
CA HIS A 289 -41.64 2.09 19.68
C HIS A 289 -42.34 0.94 20.41
N HIS A 290 -43.58 1.19 20.85
CA HIS A 290 -44.39 0.25 21.63
C HIS A 290 -45.80 0.19 21.08
N LEU A 291 -46.36 -0.98 20.98
CA LEU A 291 -47.77 -1.19 20.68
C LEU A 291 -48.50 -1.63 21.96
N THR A 292 -49.55 -0.87 22.33
CA THR A 292 -50.42 -1.26 23.42
C THR A 292 -51.46 -2.25 22.89
N VAL A 293 -51.43 -3.48 23.38
CA VAL A 293 -52.42 -4.50 23.00
C VAL A 293 -53.65 -4.40 23.88
N PRO A 294 -54.84 -4.80 23.41
CA PRO A 294 -56.12 -4.68 24.14
C PRO A 294 -56.13 -5.35 25.52
N SER A 295 -55.24 -6.27 25.81
CA SER A 295 -55.05 -6.92 27.09
C SER A 295 -54.40 -6.06 28.17
N GLY A 296 -54.02 -4.81 27.87
CA GLY A 296 -53.28 -3.92 28.77
C GLY A 296 -51.82 -4.25 28.97
N SER A 297 -51.28 -5.31 28.32
CA SER A 297 -49.88 -5.66 28.33
C SER A 297 -49.12 -4.84 27.27
N VAL A 298 -47.93 -4.34 27.63
CA VAL A 298 -47.02 -3.68 26.65
C VAL A 298 -46.24 -4.79 25.95
N SER A 299 -46.48 -4.98 24.65
CA SER A 299 -45.67 -5.92 23.84
C SER A 299 -44.50 -5.15 23.23
N TYR A 300 -43.27 -5.56 23.54
CA TYR A 300 -42.07 -5.09 22.88
C TYR A 300 -41.96 -5.80 21.52
N THR A 301 -42.33 -5.10 20.45
CA THR A 301 -42.13 -5.66 19.08
C THR A 301 -40.67 -5.54 18.70
N HIS A 302 -39.93 -6.63 18.80
CA HIS A 302 -38.70 -6.77 18.05
C HIS A 302 -39.05 -6.98 16.58
N LEU A 303 -39.05 -5.91 15.79
CA LEU A 303 -39.15 -5.99 14.34
C LEU A 303 -37.82 -6.50 13.79
N THR A 304 -37.69 -7.82 13.74
CA THR A 304 -36.62 -8.47 12.99
C THR A 304 -37.08 -8.56 11.55
N LEU A 305 -36.41 -7.83 10.64
CA LEU A 305 -36.56 -8.05 9.21
C LEU A 305 -36.12 -9.50 8.89
N PRO A 306 -36.84 -10.23 8.03
CA PRO A 306 -36.40 -11.55 7.60
C PRO A 306 -35.03 -11.41 6.89
N THR A 307 -34.00 -11.98 7.50
CA THR A 307 -32.71 -12.17 6.83
C THR A 307 -32.91 -13.17 5.72
N ASN A 308 -32.92 -12.71 4.46
CA ASN A 308 -32.76 -13.61 3.32
C ASN A 308 -31.43 -14.36 3.48
N ARG A 309 -31.49 -15.60 3.98
CA ARG A 309 -30.45 -16.58 3.74
C ARG A 309 -30.64 -17.04 2.30
N GLU A 310 -29.81 -16.54 1.39
CA GLU A 310 -29.62 -17.20 0.12
C GLU A 310 -28.89 -18.54 0.38
N VAL A 311 -29.49 -19.60 -0.18
CA VAL A 311 -28.98 -20.99 -0.22
C VAL A 311 -27.86 -21.07 -1.26
#